data_d11b60ac96cf21fbdad9d66dabb2e394
#
_entry.id   d11b60ac96cf21fbdad9d66dabb2e394
#
_cell.length_a   1.000
_cell.length_b   1.000
_cell.length_c   1.000
_cell.angle_alpha   90.00
_cell.angle_beta   90.00
_cell.angle_gamma   90.00
#
_symmetry.space_group_name_H-M   'P 1'
#
loop_
_entity.id
_entity.type
_entity.pdbx_description
1 polymer ?
#
loop_
_entity_poly.entity_id
_entity_poly.type
_entity_poly.pdbx_seq_one_letter_code
_entity_poly.pdbx_strand_id
1 'polypeptide(L)'
;MSPKIIEQLAPKGVLRVAINLSNFLLVTDRSAGGNPAGVSPDMAAEVARRLGVGIEYVEYKTPGEIADDAGMDAWDIANIGAEPQRAEKIDFTRAYCEIQATYLVPPGSPLKSIEEVDRPCVRNGGCKTNT
;
A
#
# COMPACT_ATOMS: atom_id res chain seq x y z
N MET A 1 24.45 -4.71 6.68
CA MET A 1 23.21 -5.23 7.28
C MET A 1 23.44 -6.69 7.66
N SER A 2 22.82 -7.17 8.74
CA SER A 2 22.99 -8.53 9.24
C SER A 2 22.51 -9.59 8.21
N PRO A 3 23.27 -10.67 7.93
CA PRO A 3 22.80 -11.75 7.05
C PRO A 3 21.45 -12.33 7.47
N LYS A 4 21.16 -12.38 8.77
CA LYS A 4 19.91 -12.87 9.32
C LYS A 4 18.68 -12.03 8.91
N ILE A 5 18.85 -10.72 8.77
CA ILE A 5 17.79 -9.83 8.28
C ILE A 5 17.57 -10.07 6.79
N ILE A 6 18.63 -10.25 6.02
CA ILE A 6 18.53 -10.55 4.59
C ILE A 6 17.78 -11.87 4.35
N GLU A 7 18.09 -12.91 5.12
CA GLU A 7 17.38 -14.19 5.05
C GLU A 7 15.90 -14.08 5.37
N GLN A 8 15.53 -13.19 6.28
CA GLN A 8 14.12 -12.96 6.65
C GLN A 8 13.35 -12.16 5.60
N LEU A 9 13.96 -11.11 5.05
CA LEU A 9 13.29 -10.18 4.14
C LEU A 9 13.44 -10.55 2.66
N ALA A 10 14.51 -11.23 2.31
CA ALA A 10 14.77 -11.62 0.93
C ALA A 10 15.29 -13.08 0.86
N PRO A 11 14.50 -14.06 1.31
CA PRO A 11 14.93 -15.45 1.43
C PRO A 11 15.31 -16.09 0.09
N LYS A 12 14.86 -15.53 -1.01
CA LYS A 12 15.14 -15.99 -2.38
C LYS A 12 16.28 -15.24 -3.07
N GLY A 13 17.00 -14.38 -2.32
CA GLY A 13 18.09 -13.56 -2.86
C GLY A 13 17.64 -12.32 -3.61
N VAL A 14 16.35 -12.10 -3.73
CA VAL A 14 15.70 -10.93 -4.31
C VAL A 14 14.55 -10.51 -3.39
N LEU A 15 14.35 -9.20 -3.23
CA LEU A 15 13.23 -8.65 -2.46
C LEU A 15 12.00 -8.55 -3.36
N ARG A 16 10.99 -9.36 -3.07
CA ARG A 16 9.70 -9.31 -3.79
C ARG A 16 8.78 -8.34 -3.07
N VAL A 17 8.40 -7.28 -3.76
CA VAL A 17 7.60 -6.20 -3.18
C VAL A 17 6.22 -6.13 -3.82
N ALA A 18 5.19 -6.31 -3.03
CA ALA A 18 3.81 -6.13 -3.49
C ALA A 18 3.50 -4.63 -3.62
N ILE A 19 3.08 -4.23 -4.80
CA ILE A 19 2.75 -2.85 -5.16
C ILE A 19 1.27 -2.74 -5.49
N ASN A 20 0.58 -1.83 -4.82
CA ASN A 20 -0.81 -1.52 -5.08
C ASN A 20 -0.95 -0.49 -6.20
N LEU A 21 -1.34 -0.93 -7.39
CA LEU A 21 -1.51 -0.06 -8.56
C LEU A 21 -2.72 0.87 -8.45
N SER A 22 -3.66 0.62 -7.54
CA SER A 22 -4.81 1.49 -7.35
C SER A 22 -4.47 2.79 -6.61
N ASN A 23 -3.33 2.86 -5.97
CA ASN A 23 -2.88 4.07 -5.28
C ASN A 23 -2.15 5.02 -6.23
N PHE A 24 -2.90 5.79 -6.99
CA PHE A 24 -2.37 6.72 -8.00
C PHE A 24 -1.57 7.91 -7.43
N LEU A 25 -1.58 8.11 -6.11
CA LEU A 25 -0.77 9.13 -5.45
C LEU A 25 0.68 8.67 -5.23
N LEU A 26 0.88 7.38 -4.98
CA LEU A 26 2.17 6.80 -4.66
C LEU A 26 2.75 5.93 -5.78
N VAL A 27 1.91 5.53 -6.72
CA VAL A 27 2.30 4.81 -7.95
C VAL A 27 1.76 5.62 -9.12
N THR A 28 2.63 6.43 -9.72
CA THR A 28 2.21 7.49 -10.65
C THR A 28 2.49 7.20 -12.11
N ASP A 29 3.41 6.26 -12.40
CA ASP A 29 3.87 6.00 -13.75
C ASP A 29 4.52 4.60 -13.85
N ARG A 30 5.07 4.32 -15.02
CA ARG A 30 5.95 3.18 -15.26
C ARG A 30 7.31 3.66 -15.75
N SER A 31 8.37 3.01 -15.29
CA SER A 31 9.71 3.25 -15.78
C SER A 31 9.86 2.76 -17.23
N ALA A 32 10.94 3.16 -17.89
CA ALA A 32 11.28 2.69 -19.25
C ALA A 32 11.37 1.15 -19.35
N GLY A 33 11.69 0.47 -18.27
CA GLY A 33 11.69 -1.01 -18.20
C GLY A 33 10.32 -1.64 -17.91
N GLY A 34 9.25 -0.86 -17.82
CA GLY A 34 7.89 -1.32 -17.56
C GLY A 34 7.55 -1.53 -16.07
N ASN A 35 8.48 -1.34 -15.15
CA ASN A 35 8.23 -1.43 -13.72
C ASN A 35 7.40 -0.24 -13.22
N PRO A 36 6.60 -0.42 -12.15
CA PRO A 36 5.89 0.69 -11.56
C PRO A 36 6.87 1.76 -11.05
N ALA A 37 6.48 3.02 -11.15
CA ALA A 37 7.27 4.16 -10.71
C ALA A 37 6.45 5.07 -9.80
N GLY A 38 7.09 5.75 -8.88
CA GLY A 38 6.49 6.62 -7.90
C GLY A 38 7.11 6.46 -6.52
N VAL A 39 6.53 7.11 -5.52
CA VAL A 39 7.05 7.09 -4.14
C VAL A 39 7.10 5.65 -3.58
N SER A 40 6.03 4.90 -3.76
CA SER A 40 5.95 3.52 -3.25
C SER A 40 7.02 2.60 -3.86
N PRO A 41 7.16 2.50 -5.19
CA PRO A 41 8.25 1.73 -5.78
C PRO A 41 9.64 2.22 -5.40
N ASP A 42 9.85 3.53 -5.29
CA ASP A 42 11.16 4.11 -4.92
C ASP A 42 11.54 3.75 -3.48
N MET A 43 10.59 3.76 -2.55
CA MET A 43 10.82 3.31 -1.18
C MET A 43 11.20 1.83 -1.13
N ALA A 44 10.53 1.00 -1.91
CA ALA A 44 10.85 -0.43 -2.03
C ALA A 44 12.25 -0.66 -2.60
N ALA A 45 12.61 0.10 -3.64
CA ALA A 45 13.94 0.03 -4.24
C ALA A 45 15.04 0.44 -3.25
N GLU A 46 14.81 1.44 -2.42
CA GLU A 46 15.75 1.85 -1.36
C GLU A 46 15.93 0.77 -0.30
N VAL A 47 14.87 0.06 0.06
CA VAL A 47 14.97 -1.09 0.99
C VAL A 47 15.84 -2.18 0.37
N ALA A 48 15.61 -2.55 -0.88
CA ALA A 48 16.40 -3.55 -1.57
C ALA A 48 17.89 -3.15 -1.68
N ARG A 49 18.14 -1.87 -1.99
CA ARG A 49 19.50 -1.31 -2.04
C ARG A 49 20.22 -1.45 -0.71
N ARG A 50 19.56 -1.12 0.39
CA ARG A 50 20.13 -1.25 1.74
C ARG A 50 20.37 -2.68 2.17
N LEU A 51 19.55 -3.61 1.69
CA LEU A 51 19.74 -5.04 1.92
C LEU A 51 20.85 -5.61 1.03
N GLY A 52 21.24 -4.91 -0.03
CA GLY A 52 22.22 -5.41 -1.00
C GLY A 52 21.69 -6.54 -1.89
N VAL A 53 20.39 -6.57 -2.15
CA VAL A 53 19.71 -7.57 -2.99
C VAL A 53 19.01 -6.90 -4.17
N GLY A 54 18.68 -7.71 -5.18
CA GLY A 54 17.82 -7.26 -6.29
C GLY A 54 16.38 -7.03 -5.82
N ILE A 55 15.57 -6.42 -6.68
CA ILE A 55 14.16 -6.15 -6.42
C ILE A 55 13.30 -6.76 -7.52
N GLU A 56 12.14 -7.30 -7.12
CA GLU A 56 11.07 -7.73 -7.99
C GLU A 56 9.77 -7.11 -7.54
N TYR A 57 9.07 -6.42 -8.44
CA TYR A 57 7.77 -5.83 -8.16
C TYR A 57 6.65 -6.81 -8.48
N VAL A 58 5.83 -7.13 -7.48
CA VAL A 58 4.63 -7.95 -7.64
C VAL A 58 3.43 -7.01 -7.68
N GLU A 59 2.88 -6.81 -8.86
CA GLU A 59 1.82 -5.83 -9.09
C GLU A 59 0.46 -6.40 -8.74
N TYR A 60 -0.33 -5.61 -8.00
CA TYR A 60 -1.70 -5.92 -7.62
C TYR A 60 -2.63 -4.78 -8.01
N LYS A 61 -3.83 -5.11 -8.42
CA LYS A 61 -4.86 -4.12 -8.77
C LYS A 61 -5.46 -3.44 -7.56
N THR A 62 -5.56 -4.16 -6.44
CA THR A 62 -6.15 -3.65 -5.20
C THR A 62 -5.32 -4.05 -3.98
N PRO A 63 -5.39 -3.26 -2.90
CA PRO A 63 -4.70 -3.62 -1.65
C PRO A 63 -5.31 -4.84 -0.96
N GLY A 64 -6.59 -5.14 -1.22
CA GLY A 64 -7.24 -6.34 -0.71
C GLY A 64 -6.58 -7.62 -1.22
N GLU A 65 -6.26 -7.68 -2.51
CA GLU A 65 -5.56 -8.82 -3.11
C GLU A 65 -4.18 -9.04 -2.48
N ILE A 66 -3.46 -7.97 -2.12
CA ILE A 66 -2.18 -8.06 -1.42
C ILE A 66 -2.37 -8.72 -0.05
N ALA A 67 -3.39 -8.28 0.69
CA ALA A 67 -3.69 -8.83 2.01
C ALA A 67 -4.17 -10.28 1.94
N ASP A 68 -4.91 -10.65 0.91
CA ASP A 68 -5.37 -12.03 0.70
C ASP A 68 -4.20 -12.98 0.43
N ASP A 69 -3.17 -12.51 -0.26
CA ASP A 69 -1.97 -13.29 -0.57
C ASP A 69 -0.93 -13.29 0.58
N ALA A 70 -1.21 -12.62 1.69
CA ALA A 70 -0.32 -12.63 2.85
C ALA A 70 -0.14 -14.06 3.40
N GLY A 71 1.10 -14.49 3.55
CA GLY A 71 1.44 -15.84 3.99
C GLY A 71 1.37 -16.91 2.89
N MET A 72 1.05 -16.54 1.65
CA MET A 72 0.98 -17.46 0.51
C MET A 72 2.28 -17.54 -0.30
N ASP A 73 3.38 -17.03 0.23
CA ASP A 73 4.70 -16.95 -0.44
C ASP A 73 4.68 -16.17 -1.76
N ALA A 74 3.78 -15.20 -1.89
CA ALA A 74 3.64 -14.38 -3.09
C ALA A 74 4.56 -13.16 -3.08
N TRP A 75 4.85 -12.61 -1.92
CA TRP A 75 5.69 -11.43 -1.72
C TRP A 75 6.40 -11.46 -0.36
N ASP A 76 7.44 -10.66 -0.22
CA ASP A 76 8.23 -10.57 1.02
C ASP A 76 7.86 -9.33 1.83
N ILE A 77 7.70 -8.19 1.18
CA ILE A 77 7.18 -6.96 1.78
C ILE A 77 6.09 -6.36 0.90
N ALA A 78 5.26 -5.52 1.47
CA ALA A 78 4.18 -4.84 0.75
C ALA A 78 4.09 -3.36 1.15
N ASN A 79 3.75 -2.52 0.19
CA ASN A 79 3.44 -1.12 0.40
C ASN A 79 1.93 -0.92 0.32
N ILE A 80 1.25 -1.03 1.44
CA ILE A 80 -0.20 -0.88 1.57
C ILE A 80 -0.57 -0.06 2.80
N GLY A 81 -1.78 0.46 2.82
CA GLY A 81 -2.32 1.17 3.98
C GLY A 81 -2.44 0.26 5.21
N ALA A 82 -2.01 0.78 6.36
CA ALA A 82 -2.16 0.09 7.62
C ALA A 82 -3.61 0.19 8.10
N GLU A 83 -4.25 -0.95 8.24
CA GLU A 83 -5.63 -1.07 8.72
C GLU A 83 -5.73 -2.21 9.74
N PRO A 84 -6.63 -2.11 10.75
CA PRO A 84 -6.76 -3.13 11.80
C PRO A 84 -6.99 -4.55 11.26
N GLN A 85 -7.81 -4.70 10.24
CA GLN A 85 -8.09 -6.01 9.65
C GLN A 85 -6.85 -6.62 8.98
N ARG A 86 -6.05 -5.80 8.32
CA ARG A 86 -4.79 -6.24 7.71
C ARG A 86 -3.74 -6.57 8.76
N ALA A 87 -3.73 -5.84 9.88
CA ALA A 87 -2.80 -6.06 10.98
C ALA A 87 -3.00 -7.42 11.68
N GLU A 88 -4.11 -8.11 11.46
CA GLU A 88 -4.32 -9.48 11.93
C GLU A 88 -3.41 -10.49 11.23
N LYS A 89 -2.98 -10.20 10.02
CA LYS A 89 -2.16 -11.11 9.17
C LYS A 89 -0.80 -10.55 8.78
N ILE A 90 -0.61 -9.25 8.89
CA ILE A 90 0.56 -8.52 8.39
C ILE A 90 1.10 -7.64 9.50
N ASP A 91 2.40 -7.71 9.75
CA ASP A 91 3.10 -6.78 10.62
C ASP A 91 3.42 -5.49 9.86
N PHE A 92 3.11 -4.35 10.48
CA PHE A 92 3.36 -3.03 9.89
C PHE A 92 4.53 -2.32 10.56
N THR A 93 5.33 -1.65 9.73
CA THR A 93 6.30 -0.66 10.18
C THR A 93 5.60 0.66 10.51
N ARG A 94 6.36 1.65 10.97
CA ARG A 94 5.87 3.03 10.96
C ARG A 94 5.56 3.46 9.53
N ALA A 95 4.54 4.29 9.36
CA ALA A 95 4.20 4.85 8.07
C ALA A 95 5.35 5.73 7.53
N TYR A 96 5.70 5.55 6.26
CA TYR A 96 6.61 6.46 5.56
C TYR A 96 5.85 7.62 4.90
N CYS A 97 4.53 7.48 4.75
CA CYS A 97 3.65 8.49 4.17
C CYS A 97 2.27 8.37 4.81
N GLU A 98 1.63 9.49 5.07
CA GLU A 98 0.25 9.55 5.53
C GLU A 98 -0.59 10.28 4.49
N ILE A 99 -1.70 9.67 4.10
CA ILE A 99 -2.64 10.24 3.14
C ILE A 99 -3.93 10.53 3.89
N GLN A 100 -4.34 11.79 3.89
CA GLN A 100 -5.61 12.18 4.49
C GLN A 100 -6.76 11.89 3.53
N ALA A 101 -7.81 11.27 4.06
CA ALA A 101 -9.06 11.08 3.36
C ALA A 101 -10.11 12.04 3.90
N THR A 102 -10.94 12.57 3.00
CA THR A 102 -12.04 13.45 3.36
C THR A 102 -13.22 13.21 2.43
N TYR A 103 -14.33 13.85 2.74
CA TYR A 103 -15.53 13.80 1.91
C TYR A 103 -15.60 15.02 1.00
N LEU A 104 -15.99 14.80 -0.23
CA LEU A 104 -16.39 15.86 -1.16
C LEU A 104 -17.91 16.00 -1.09
N VAL A 105 -18.38 17.20 -0.82
CA VAL A 105 -19.82 17.51 -0.82
C VAL A 105 -20.15 18.53 -1.90
N PRO A 106 -21.37 18.51 -2.46
CA PRO A 106 -21.78 19.49 -3.45
C PRO A 106 -21.76 20.93 -2.86
N PRO A 107 -21.55 21.97 -3.70
CA PRO A 107 -21.69 23.34 -3.26
C PRO A 107 -23.06 23.58 -2.62
N GLY A 108 -23.10 24.29 -1.49
CA GLY A 108 -24.33 24.55 -0.75
C GLY A 108 -24.86 23.42 0.12
N SER A 109 -24.12 22.31 0.24
CA SER A 109 -24.44 21.20 1.13
C SER A 109 -24.51 21.66 2.59
N PRO A 110 -25.51 21.20 3.39
CA PRO A 110 -25.59 21.48 4.82
C PRO A 110 -24.52 20.76 5.63
N LEU A 111 -23.83 19.77 5.04
CA LEU A 111 -22.78 18.99 5.70
C LEU A 111 -21.50 19.81 5.79
N LYS A 112 -20.99 20.05 6.99
CA LYS A 112 -19.84 20.92 7.27
C LYS A 112 -18.65 20.20 7.94
N SER A 113 -18.87 18.99 8.46
CA SER A 113 -17.84 18.23 9.17
C SER A 113 -17.92 16.75 8.83
N ILE A 114 -16.85 16.01 9.12
CA ILE A 114 -16.79 14.55 8.91
C ILE A 114 -17.86 13.85 9.73
N GLU A 115 -18.10 14.28 10.95
CA GLU A 115 -19.10 13.69 11.85
C GLU A 115 -20.52 13.83 11.31
N GLU A 116 -20.80 14.89 10.58
CA GLU A 116 -22.11 15.10 9.94
C GLU A 116 -22.32 14.18 8.74
N VAL A 117 -21.24 13.81 8.05
CA VAL A 117 -21.26 12.93 6.87
C VAL A 117 -21.32 11.46 7.27
N ASP A 118 -20.56 11.09 8.30
CA ASP A 118 -20.42 9.72 8.77
C ASP A 118 -21.48 9.39 9.84
N ARG A 119 -22.74 9.43 9.45
CA ARG A 119 -23.88 9.14 10.31
C ARG A 119 -25.00 8.42 9.55
N PRO A 120 -25.92 7.73 10.26
CA PRO A 120 -27.10 7.12 9.62
C PRO A 120 -27.90 8.12 8.81
N CYS A 121 -28.51 7.67 7.71
CA CYS A 121 -29.35 8.46 6.80
C CYS A 121 -28.60 9.44 5.89
N VAL A 122 -27.27 9.52 5.95
CA VAL A 122 -26.47 10.25 4.97
C VAL A 122 -25.98 9.28 3.89
N ARG A 123 -26.29 9.61 2.62
CA ARG A 123 -25.86 8.81 1.48
C ARG A 123 -24.43 9.18 1.09
N ASN A 124 -23.52 8.27 1.32
CA ASN A 124 -22.12 8.42 0.95
C ASN A 124 -21.87 7.78 -0.41
N GLY A 125 -21.42 8.59 -1.38
CA GLY A 125 -21.00 8.12 -2.70
C GLY A 125 -19.58 7.59 -2.73
N GLY A 126 -19.05 7.20 -1.59
CA GLY A 126 -17.68 6.67 -1.50
C GLY A 126 -17.54 5.39 -2.30
N CYS A 127 -16.44 5.29 -3.03
CA CYS A 127 -15.98 4.02 -3.53
C CYS A 127 -15.97 3.05 -2.35
N LYS A 128 -16.62 1.91 -2.49
CA LYS A 128 -16.37 0.81 -1.55
C LYS A 128 -14.92 0.40 -1.77
N THR A 129 -14.00 1.13 -1.19
CA THR A 129 -12.71 0.57 -0.92
C THR A 129 -13.00 -0.53 0.07
N ASN A 130 -12.89 -1.75 -0.36
CA ASN A 130 -12.83 -2.84 0.57
C ASN A 130 -11.69 -2.54 1.52
N THR A 131 -12.05 -1.93 2.59
CA THR A 131 -11.24 -1.91 3.79
C THR A 131 -11.06 -3.34 4.24
#